data_e460ade17c95b6919a665ec21b026490
#
_entry.id   e460ade17c95b6919a665ec21b026490
#
_cell.length_a   1.000
_cell.length_b   1.000
_cell.length_c   1.000
_cell.angle_alpha   90.00
_cell.angle_beta   90.00
_cell.angle_gamma   90.00
#
_symmetry.space_group_name_H-M   'P 1'
#
loop_
_entity.id
_entity.type
_entity.pdbx_description
1 polymer ?
#
loop_
_entity_poly.entity_id
_entity_poly.type
_entity_poly.pdbx_seq_one_letter_code
_entity_poly.pdbx_strand_id
1 'polypeptide(L)'
;MFKPKNVFLLATPEEKSCADNLEKLFKSKKINVQRKDGLDAYDYIGFKNFVKQQLEMQSDDIWLNVTGGTKLMALAAYEAFAEKDKKIIYCDTEHQKIISLFPDYSVTELKAELTIEDYLNSYGYSIEEIRQIESVEDYFDLFSFIEYNNSMSSFIEMFNTIREHLASENKVKQPKFTVTSNDQLFQFQKNYDKYFIQFGKQKKSSIKVELTNFKSGDWLEYYIFYILKKKQNLSPLVGVKLKNQEGVENEIDVMVLKDYRLNIFSCKSGKKDNQFDLYQLETLRSITSGTFGKGIFVTANRHSEKFLNRAKELSIMVIQVNNKLNFDL
;
A
#
# COMPACT_ATOMS: atom_id res chain seq x y z
N MET A 1 3.12 24.18 7.39
CA MET A 1 2.20 23.03 7.47
C MET A 1 0.85 23.55 7.97
N PHE A 2 -0.21 23.34 7.20
CA PHE A 2 -1.57 23.70 7.62
C PHE A 2 -2.02 22.72 8.70
N LYS A 3 -2.33 23.25 9.89
CA LYS A 3 -2.92 22.45 10.99
C LYS A 3 -4.27 23.08 11.33
N PRO A 4 -5.35 22.73 10.63
CA PRO A 4 -6.66 23.29 10.91
C PRO A 4 -7.12 22.85 12.30
N LYS A 5 -7.73 23.77 13.05
CA LYS A 5 -8.41 23.46 14.31
C LYS A 5 -9.82 22.96 14.05
N ASN A 6 -10.43 23.46 12.98
CA ASN A 6 -11.79 23.18 12.57
C ASN A 6 -11.81 22.80 11.10
N VAL A 7 -12.65 21.84 10.74
CA VAL A 7 -12.92 21.44 9.36
C VAL A 7 -14.43 21.44 9.14
N PHE A 8 -14.87 22.00 8.02
CA PHE A 8 -16.24 21.92 7.60
C PHE A 8 -16.34 21.02 6.37
N LEU A 9 -16.93 19.84 6.55
CA LEU A 9 -17.14 18.86 5.47
C LEU A 9 -18.47 19.11 4.77
N LEU A 10 -18.43 19.19 3.45
CA LEU A 10 -19.61 19.33 2.59
C LEU A 10 -19.72 18.05 1.76
N ALA A 11 -20.83 17.34 1.88
CA ALA A 11 -21.01 16.04 1.25
C ALA A 11 -22.33 15.94 0.49
N THR A 12 -22.28 15.30 -0.67
CA THR A 12 -23.47 14.84 -1.39
C THR A 12 -23.98 13.54 -0.77
N PRO A 13 -25.22 13.10 -1.10
CA PRO A 13 -25.74 11.83 -0.61
C PRO A 13 -24.83 10.63 -0.95
N GLU A 14 -24.22 10.63 -2.15
CA GLU A 14 -23.36 9.55 -2.64
C GLU A 14 -22.04 9.46 -1.85
N GLU A 15 -21.52 10.61 -1.40
CA GLU A 15 -20.24 10.70 -0.68
C GLU A 15 -20.39 10.65 0.85
N LYS A 16 -21.57 10.28 1.34
CA LYS A 16 -21.83 10.24 2.77
C LYS A 16 -20.88 9.32 3.52
N SER A 17 -20.62 8.12 3.00
CA SER A 17 -19.69 7.14 3.62
C SER A 17 -18.25 7.67 3.69
N CYS A 18 -17.79 8.32 2.63
CA CYS A 18 -16.48 8.96 2.60
C CYS A 18 -16.38 10.08 3.65
N ALA A 19 -17.42 10.90 3.76
CA ALA A 19 -17.48 11.97 4.77
C ALA A 19 -17.54 11.41 6.21
N ASP A 20 -18.23 10.27 6.44
CA ASP A 20 -18.24 9.56 7.74
C ASP A 20 -16.81 9.12 8.15
N ASN A 21 -16.05 8.58 7.20
CA ASN A 21 -14.67 8.15 7.43
C ASN A 21 -13.75 9.33 7.75
N LEU A 22 -13.82 10.39 6.95
CA LEU A 22 -13.04 11.60 7.15
C LEU A 22 -13.38 12.27 8.49
N GLU A 23 -14.65 12.33 8.87
CA GLU A 23 -15.06 12.88 10.16
C GLU A 23 -14.46 12.09 11.32
N LYS A 24 -14.51 10.74 11.28
CA LYS A 24 -13.87 9.88 12.29
C LYS A 24 -12.36 10.13 12.37
N LEU A 25 -11.69 10.19 11.20
CA LEU A 25 -10.25 10.44 11.11
C LEU A 25 -9.88 11.81 11.69
N PHE A 26 -10.57 12.88 11.32
CA PHE A 26 -10.27 14.22 11.87
C PHE A 26 -10.52 14.29 13.37
N LYS A 27 -11.59 13.68 13.87
CA LYS A 27 -11.87 13.61 15.33
C LYS A 27 -10.77 12.85 16.07
N SER A 28 -10.24 11.75 15.51
CA SER A 28 -9.10 11.01 16.11
C SER A 28 -7.83 11.87 16.20
N LYS A 29 -7.66 12.82 15.26
CA LYS A 29 -6.57 13.81 15.26
C LYS A 29 -6.86 15.06 16.09
N LYS A 30 -7.97 15.07 16.87
CA LYS A 30 -8.42 16.19 17.71
C LYS A 30 -8.75 17.46 16.91
N ILE A 31 -9.23 17.29 15.67
CA ILE A 31 -9.73 18.37 14.82
C ILE A 31 -11.25 18.41 14.97
N ASN A 32 -11.80 19.61 15.24
CA ASN A 32 -13.24 19.80 15.31
C ASN A 32 -13.85 19.69 13.91
N VAL A 33 -14.93 18.93 13.78
CA VAL A 33 -15.60 18.75 12.51
C VAL A 33 -17.02 19.26 12.59
N GLN A 34 -17.36 20.17 11.69
CA GLN A 34 -18.71 20.51 11.31
C GLN A 34 -19.03 19.83 9.98
N ARG A 35 -20.28 19.48 9.75
CA ARG A 35 -20.66 18.74 8.55
C ARG A 35 -22.03 19.14 8.04
N LYS A 36 -22.18 19.19 6.72
CA LYS A 36 -23.44 19.32 6.01
C LYS A 36 -23.54 18.25 4.94
N ASP A 37 -24.52 17.38 5.09
CA ASP A 37 -24.85 16.32 4.14
C ASP A 37 -26.04 16.71 3.24
N GLY A 38 -26.22 15.91 2.19
CA GLY A 38 -27.38 15.99 1.30
C GLY A 38 -27.35 17.18 0.37
N LEU A 39 -26.15 17.69 0.05
CA LEU A 39 -25.97 18.77 -0.91
C LEU A 39 -26.13 18.24 -2.33
N ASP A 40 -26.85 18.98 -3.17
CA ASP A 40 -26.97 18.62 -4.59
C ASP A 40 -25.70 18.99 -5.34
N ALA A 41 -25.06 17.97 -5.92
CA ALA A 41 -23.82 18.10 -6.69
C ALA A 41 -23.95 18.98 -7.95
N TYR A 42 -25.17 19.17 -8.45
CA TYR A 42 -25.49 19.86 -9.71
C TYR A 42 -26.19 21.20 -9.53
N ASP A 43 -26.65 21.53 -8.32
CA ASP A 43 -27.26 22.82 -8.01
C ASP A 43 -26.16 23.87 -7.71
N TYR A 44 -25.62 24.45 -8.79
CA TYR A 44 -24.58 25.49 -8.71
C TYR A 44 -25.01 26.70 -7.87
N ILE A 45 -26.20 27.23 -8.13
CA ILE A 45 -26.71 28.47 -7.49
C ILE A 45 -27.03 28.22 -6.03
N GLY A 46 -27.75 27.12 -5.71
CA GLY A 46 -28.06 26.76 -4.34
C GLY A 46 -26.80 26.49 -3.52
N PHE A 47 -25.84 25.77 -4.09
CA PHE A 47 -24.58 25.48 -3.43
C PHE A 47 -23.76 26.76 -3.18
N LYS A 48 -23.65 27.67 -4.17
CA LYS A 48 -22.96 28.97 -4.02
C LYS A 48 -23.60 29.80 -2.90
N ASN A 49 -24.94 29.90 -2.89
CA ASN A 49 -25.67 30.68 -1.86
C ASN A 49 -25.48 30.08 -0.46
N PHE A 50 -25.51 28.75 -0.35
CA PHE A 50 -25.22 28.05 0.89
C PHE A 50 -23.82 28.38 1.41
N VAL A 51 -22.79 28.29 0.55
CA VAL A 51 -21.40 28.61 0.93
C VAL A 51 -21.26 30.07 1.37
N LYS A 52 -21.88 31.04 0.67
CA LYS A 52 -21.89 32.45 1.06
C LYS A 52 -22.50 32.64 2.46
N GLN A 53 -23.63 32.00 2.73
CA GLN A 53 -24.27 32.07 4.05
C GLN A 53 -23.37 31.51 5.15
N GLN A 54 -22.65 30.40 4.88
CA GLN A 54 -21.70 29.85 5.85
C GLN A 54 -20.53 30.82 6.11
N LEU A 55 -20.00 31.48 5.08
CA LEU A 55 -18.93 32.47 5.22
C LEU A 55 -19.34 33.68 6.07
N GLU A 56 -20.61 34.10 6.00
CA GLU A 56 -21.14 35.21 6.81
C GLU A 56 -21.27 34.86 8.31
N MET A 57 -21.40 33.58 8.63
CA MET A 57 -21.47 33.09 10.01
C MET A 57 -20.08 32.86 10.64
N GLN A 58 -19.02 32.92 9.86
CA GLN A 58 -17.65 32.60 10.29
C GLN A 58 -16.82 33.88 10.37
N SER A 59 -16.21 34.12 11.50
CA SER A 59 -15.32 35.29 11.74
C SER A 59 -13.84 35.01 11.54
N ASP A 60 -13.46 33.72 11.42
CA ASP A 60 -12.08 33.26 11.44
C ASP A 60 -11.41 33.25 10.05
N ASP A 61 -10.08 33.04 10.04
CA ASP A 61 -9.30 32.78 8.82
C ASP A 61 -9.72 31.42 8.25
N ILE A 62 -10.61 31.47 7.27
CA ILE A 62 -11.20 30.30 6.61
C ILE A 62 -10.60 30.12 5.22
N TRP A 63 -10.25 28.88 4.89
CA TRP A 63 -9.67 28.50 3.62
C TRP A 63 -10.54 27.46 2.93
N LEU A 64 -10.68 27.60 1.62
CA LEU A 64 -11.34 26.60 0.79
C LEU A 64 -10.32 25.67 0.17
N ASN A 65 -10.52 24.36 0.32
CA ASN A 65 -9.83 23.34 -0.47
C ASN A 65 -10.76 22.84 -1.57
N VAL A 66 -10.42 23.13 -2.85
CA VAL A 66 -11.19 22.76 -4.03
C VAL A 66 -10.71 21.47 -4.70
N THR A 67 -9.86 20.68 -4.02
CA THR A 67 -9.32 19.43 -4.59
C THR A 67 -10.42 18.37 -4.77
N GLY A 68 -11.37 18.31 -3.85
CA GLY A 68 -12.49 17.35 -3.89
C GLY A 68 -13.79 17.98 -4.39
N GLY A 69 -14.83 17.15 -4.43
CA GLY A 69 -16.17 17.53 -4.90
C GLY A 69 -16.32 17.49 -6.43
N THR A 70 -17.55 17.74 -6.89
CA THR A 70 -17.79 17.88 -8.35
C THR A 70 -17.22 19.19 -8.86
N LYS A 71 -16.97 19.29 -10.17
CA LYS A 71 -16.50 20.52 -10.78
C LYS A 71 -17.45 21.70 -10.52
N LEU A 72 -18.75 21.46 -10.55
CA LEU A 72 -19.76 22.51 -10.28
C LEU A 72 -19.70 22.99 -8.83
N MET A 73 -19.58 22.08 -7.86
CA MET A 73 -19.42 22.45 -6.45
C MET A 73 -18.11 23.23 -6.23
N ALA A 74 -16.99 22.77 -6.82
CA ALA A 74 -15.71 23.45 -6.71
C ALA A 74 -15.75 24.87 -7.28
N LEU A 75 -16.35 25.06 -8.47
CA LEU A 75 -16.52 26.37 -9.09
C LEU A 75 -17.44 27.30 -8.29
N ALA A 76 -18.58 26.79 -7.78
CA ALA A 76 -19.53 27.56 -6.98
C ALA A 76 -18.91 28.02 -5.65
N ALA A 77 -18.16 27.12 -4.98
CA ALA A 77 -17.45 27.46 -3.75
C ALA A 77 -16.31 28.47 -4.03
N TYR A 78 -15.55 28.25 -5.13
CA TYR A 78 -14.50 29.17 -5.53
C TYR A 78 -15.04 30.60 -5.70
N GLU A 79 -16.13 30.74 -6.46
CA GLU A 79 -16.74 32.06 -6.68
C GLU A 79 -17.20 32.70 -5.37
N ALA A 80 -17.86 31.93 -4.48
CA ALA A 80 -18.30 32.42 -3.17
C ALA A 80 -17.16 32.90 -2.29
N PHE A 81 -16.03 32.18 -2.27
CA PHE A 81 -14.85 32.55 -1.49
C PHE A 81 -14.10 33.73 -2.08
N ALA A 82 -13.95 33.79 -3.41
CA ALA A 82 -13.31 34.90 -4.12
C ALA A 82 -14.06 36.22 -3.91
N GLU A 83 -15.41 36.22 -3.95
CA GLU A 83 -16.24 37.40 -3.67
C GLU A 83 -16.07 37.95 -2.23
N LYS A 84 -15.62 37.12 -1.30
CA LYS A 84 -15.36 37.49 0.11
C LYS A 84 -13.86 37.65 0.41
N ASP A 85 -13.02 37.69 -0.58
CA ASP A 85 -11.55 37.82 -0.49
C ASP A 85 -10.91 36.76 0.45
N LYS A 86 -11.41 35.49 0.37
CA LYS A 86 -10.95 34.38 1.19
C LYS A 86 -10.02 33.48 0.42
N LYS A 87 -9.08 32.85 1.13
CA LYS A 87 -8.05 31.97 0.53
C LYS A 87 -8.63 30.69 -0.05
N ILE A 88 -8.14 30.33 -1.25
CA ILE A 88 -8.52 29.12 -1.98
C ILE A 88 -7.27 28.35 -2.36
N ILE A 89 -7.26 27.05 -2.05
CA ILE A 89 -6.14 26.14 -2.34
C ILE A 89 -6.61 24.90 -3.11
N TYR A 90 -5.67 24.34 -3.85
CA TYR A 90 -5.77 23.02 -4.49
C TYR A 90 -4.58 22.16 -4.06
N CYS A 91 -4.83 20.91 -3.66
CA CYS A 91 -3.79 19.95 -3.32
C CYS A 91 -3.49 19.05 -4.50
N ASP A 92 -2.36 19.26 -5.15
CA ASP A 92 -1.82 18.39 -6.20
C ASP A 92 -1.00 17.27 -5.53
N THR A 93 -1.65 16.17 -5.21
CA THR A 93 -1.00 15.02 -4.59
C THR A 93 -0.07 14.28 -5.53
N GLU A 94 -0.32 14.37 -6.84
CA GLU A 94 0.53 13.74 -7.86
C GLU A 94 1.92 14.36 -7.89
N HIS A 95 2.01 15.68 -7.81
CA HIS A 95 3.27 16.42 -7.83
C HIS A 95 3.70 16.91 -6.43
N GLN A 96 3.02 16.47 -5.38
CA GLN A 96 3.31 16.84 -3.98
C GLN A 96 3.32 18.36 -3.74
N LYS A 97 2.30 19.06 -4.26
CA LYS A 97 2.21 20.51 -4.18
C LYS A 97 0.89 20.98 -3.58
N ILE A 98 0.95 22.12 -2.90
CA ILE A 98 -0.22 22.92 -2.57
C ILE A 98 -0.17 24.17 -3.45
N ILE A 99 -1.21 24.38 -4.21
CA ILE A 99 -1.37 25.51 -5.10
C ILE A 99 -2.36 26.48 -4.45
N SER A 100 -1.91 27.68 -4.12
CA SER A 100 -2.79 28.79 -3.78
C SER A 100 -3.36 29.34 -5.07
N LEU A 101 -4.68 29.36 -5.19
CA LEU A 101 -5.40 29.82 -6.36
C LEU A 101 -5.91 31.25 -6.20
N PHE A 102 -6.12 31.69 -4.96
CA PHE A 102 -6.66 33.01 -4.63
C PHE A 102 -6.26 33.41 -3.18
N PRO A 103 -6.01 34.71 -2.88
CA PRO A 103 -6.00 35.86 -3.80
C PRO A 103 -4.78 35.86 -4.74
N ASP A 104 -3.64 35.32 -4.28
CA ASP A 104 -2.41 35.29 -5.05
C ASP A 104 -2.04 33.86 -5.44
N TYR A 105 -1.70 33.69 -6.71
CA TYR A 105 -1.20 32.39 -7.17
C TYR A 105 0.19 32.11 -6.61
N SER A 106 0.31 30.99 -5.92
CA SER A 106 1.60 30.49 -5.46
C SER A 106 1.61 28.96 -5.37
N VAL A 107 2.80 28.39 -5.45
CA VAL A 107 2.99 26.92 -5.35
C VAL A 107 3.97 26.63 -4.23
N THR A 108 3.56 25.76 -3.32
CA THR A 108 4.40 25.30 -2.19
C THR A 108 4.44 23.79 -2.14
N GLU A 109 5.44 23.24 -1.50
CA GLU A 109 5.57 21.80 -1.30
C GLU A 109 4.50 21.28 -0.32
N LEU A 110 3.83 20.18 -0.69
CA LEU A 110 2.92 19.48 0.22
C LEU A 110 3.75 18.73 1.28
N LYS A 111 3.62 19.15 2.53
CA LYS A 111 4.26 18.50 3.68
C LYS A 111 3.18 18.06 4.66
N ALA A 112 2.89 16.77 4.70
CA ALA A 112 1.94 16.17 5.62
C ALA A 112 2.54 14.91 6.26
N GLU A 113 2.22 14.71 7.52
CA GLU A 113 2.49 13.44 8.19
C GLU A 113 1.26 12.55 7.99
N LEU A 114 1.39 11.54 7.15
CA LEU A 114 0.33 10.59 6.84
C LEU A 114 0.85 9.17 7.12
N THR A 115 0.14 8.42 7.93
CA THR A 115 0.43 7.00 8.16
C THR A 115 -0.40 6.12 7.22
N ILE A 116 0.01 4.85 7.06
CA ILE A 116 -0.80 3.86 6.32
C ILE A 116 -2.17 3.70 6.98
N GLU A 117 -2.23 3.71 8.32
CA GLU A 117 -3.47 3.59 9.07
C GLU A 117 -4.41 4.79 8.81
N ASP A 118 -3.88 6.03 8.84
CA ASP A 118 -4.66 7.24 8.50
C ASP A 118 -5.24 7.14 7.08
N TYR A 119 -4.41 6.67 6.15
CA TYR A 119 -4.81 6.49 4.76
C TYR A 119 -5.96 5.49 4.64
N LEU A 120 -5.81 4.29 5.21
CA LEU A 120 -6.82 3.24 5.18
C LEU A 120 -8.10 3.65 5.90
N ASN A 121 -8.00 4.31 7.06
CA ASN A 121 -9.16 4.83 7.80
C ASN A 121 -9.98 5.82 6.96
N SER A 122 -9.33 6.64 6.12
CA SER A 122 -10.05 7.56 5.21
C SER A 122 -10.89 6.84 4.16
N TYR A 123 -10.50 5.60 3.80
CA TYR A 123 -11.24 4.70 2.89
C TYR A 123 -12.19 3.74 3.63
N GLY A 124 -12.27 3.81 4.96
CA GLY A 124 -13.16 2.98 5.78
C GLY A 124 -12.63 1.58 6.08
N TYR A 125 -11.32 1.40 6.02
CA TYR A 125 -10.64 0.16 6.39
C TYR A 125 -9.88 0.33 7.70
N SER A 126 -9.94 -0.70 8.57
CA SER A 126 -9.09 -0.86 9.75
C SER A 126 -8.06 -1.95 9.53
N ILE A 127 -6.91 -1.81 10.17
CA ILE A 127 -5.90 -2.88 10.25
C ILE A 127 -6.24 -3.76 11.45
N GLU A 128 -6.53 -5.05 11.21
CA GLU A 128 -6.84 -6.03 12.25
C GLU A 128 -5.58 -6.78 12.70
N GLU A 129 -4.69 -7.09 11.76
CA GLU A 129 -3.48 -7.85 12.04
C GLU A 129 -2.35 -7.43 11.10
N ILE A 130 -1.13 -7.38 11.62
CA ILE A 130 0.11 -7.20 10.87
C ILE A 130 1.05 -8.31 11.29
N ARG A 131 1.73 -8.95 10.32
CA ARG A 131 2.74 -9.95 10.65
C ARG A 131 3.89 -9.30 11.45
N GLN A 132 4.36 -9.99 12.49
CA GLN A 132 5.42 -9.49 13.38
C GLN A 132 6.71 -9.21 12.58
N ILE A 133 7.23 -7.99 12.70
CA ILE A 133 8.37 -7.50 11.92
C ILE A 133 9.67 -8.20 12.29
N GLU A 134 9.84 -8.58 13.57
CA GLU A 134 11.03 -9.28 14.08
C GLU A 134 11.29 -10.58 13.31
N SER A 135 10.24 -11.35 13.05
CA SER A 135 10.36 -12.61 12.29
C SER A 135 10.76 -12.39 10.81
N VAL A 136 10.60 -11.19 10.28
CA VAL A 136 10.98 -10.83 8.91
C VAL A 136 12.42 -10.34 8.85
N GLU A 137 12.87 -9.63 9.88
CA GLU A 137 14.24 -9.09 9.95
C GLU A 137 15.30 -10.21 10.08
N ASP A 138 14.92 -11.37 10.62
CA ASP A 138 15.76 -12.58 10.65
C ASP A 138 16.24 -13.02 9.24
N TYR A 139 15.50 -12.65 8.19
CA TYR A 139 15.86 -12.94 6.81
C TYR A 139 16.81 -11.91 6.15
N PHE A 140 17.10 -10.79 6.81
CA PHE A 140 17.85 -9.70 6.17
C PHE A 140 19.27 -10.07 5.82
N ASP A 141 19.95 -10.83 6.67
CA ASP A 141 21.31 -11.32 6.38
C ASP A 141 21.30 -12.30 5.19
N LEU A 142 20.27 -13.16 5.12
CA LEU A 142 20.07 -14.06 4.00
C LEU A 142 19.88 -13.28 2.69
N PHE A 143 19.01 -12.27 2.66
CA PHE A 143 18.75 -11.47 1.46
C PHE A 143 19.98 -10.64 1.05
N SER A 144 20.69 -10.08 2.02
CA SER A 144 21.95 -9.39 1.77
C SER A 144 23.00 -10.34 1.16
N PHE A 145 23.07 -11.58 1.65
CA PHE A 145 23.97 -12.61 1.10
C PHE A 145 23.58 -13.01 -0.33
N ILE A 146 22.28 -13.18 -0.61
CA ILE A 146 21.74 -13.51 -1.94
C ILE A 146 22.14 -12.44 -2.95
N GLU A 147 21.93 -11.16 -2.62
CA GLU A 147 22.27 -10.05 -3.50
C GLU A 147 23.77 -9.92 -3.73
N TYR A 148 24.56 -10.01 -2.66
CA TYR A 148 26.02 -9.91 -2.76
C TYR A 148 26.62 -10.99 -3.68
N ASN A 149 26.07 -12.19 -3.66
CA ASN A 149 26.56 -13.31 -4.46
C ASN A 149 25.81 -13.47 -5.81
N ASN A 150 24.85 -12.62 -6.15
CA ASN A 150 23.96 -12.76 -7.32
C ASN A 150 23.30 -14.15 -7.42
N SER A 151 22.89 -14.72 -6.29
CA SER A 151 22.46 -16.11 -6.17
C SER A 151 20.94 -16.30 -6.08
N MET A 152 20.13 -15.28 -6.44
CA MET A 152 18.69 -15.34 -6.38
C MET A 152 18.10 -16.49 -7.23
N SER A 153 18.66 -16.77 -8.41
CA SER A 153 18.18 -17.88 -9.24
C SER A 153 18.32 -19.23 -8.55
N SER A 154 19.49 -19.52 -7.97
CA SER A 154 19.73 -20.74 -7.19
C SER A 154 18.83 -20.83 -5.96
N PHE A 155 18.58 -19.71 -5.30
CA PHE A 155 17.65 -19.63 -4.18
C PHE A 155 16.22 -19.98 -4.59
N ILE A 156 15.73 -19.40 -5.69
CA ILE A 156 14.38 -19.67 -6.24
C ILE A 156 14.26 -21.15 -6.63
N GLU A 157 15.25 -21.73 -7.31
CA GLU A 157 15.26 -23.13 -7.69
C GLU A 157 15.18 -24.06 -6.47
N MET A 158 15.99 -23.77 -5.44
CA MET A 158 15.94 -24.50 -4.17
C MET A 158 14.53 -24.44 -3.53
N PHE A 159 13.91 -23.25 -3.49
CA PHE A 159 12.58 -23.10 -2.93
C PHE A 159 11.47 -23.79 -3.76
N ASN A 160 11.63 -23.88 -5.08
CA ASN A 160 10.73 -24.68 -5.91
C ASN A 160 10.83 -26.17 -5.54
N THR A 161 12.04 -26.69 -5.34
CA THR A 161 12.27 -28.08 -4.90
C THR A 161 11.69 -28.32 -3.49
N ILE A 162 11.88 -27.39 -2.55
CA ILE A 162 11.30 -27.47 -1.20
C ILE A 162 9.77 -27.57 -1.29
N ARG A 163 9.13 -26.77 -2.14
CA ARG A 163 7.69 -26.78 -2.32
C ARG A 163 7.19 -28.12 -2.85
N GLU A 164 7.90 -28.73 -3.79
CA GLU A 164 7.59 -30.06 -4.32
C GLU A 164 7.68 -31.12 -3.22
N HIS A 165 8.70 -31.08 -2.38
CA HIS A 165 8.82 -31.97 -1.21
C HIS A 165 7.67 -31.79 -0.23
N LEU A 166 7.34 -30.56 0.15
CA LEU A 166 6.25 -30.25 1.08
C LEU A 166 4.87 -30.68 0.52
N ALA A 167 4.64 -30.52 -0.79
CA ALA A 167 3.42 -30.98 -1.44
C ALA A 167 3.31 -32.51 -1.49
N SER A 168 4.43 -33.24 -1.58
CA SER A 168 4.46 -34.69 -1.56
C SER A 168 4.25 -35.27 -0.16
N GLU A 169 4.52 -34.52 0.90
CA GLU A 169 4.30 -34.94 2.32
C GLU A 169 2.85 -35.23 2.63
N ASN A 170 1.89 -34.63 1.93
CA ASN A 170 0.47 -34.99 2.03
C ASN A 170 0.20 -36.46 1.69
N LYS A 171 1.15 -37.15 1.02
CA LYS A 171 1.06 -38.55 0.62
C LYS A 171 1.95 -39.48 1.47
N VAL A 172 3.10 -38.98 1.96
CA VAL A 172 4.06 -39.73 2.78
C VAL A 172 4.72 -38.78 3.76
N LYS A 173 4.42 -38.90 5.07
CA LYS A 173 5.04 -38.06 6.11
C LYS A 173 6.56 -38.27 6.13
N GLN A 174 7.30 -37.30 5.61
CA GLN A 174 8.75 -37.23 5.76
C GLN A 174 9.09 -36.24 6.90
N PRO A 175 9.41 -36.76 8.12
CA PRO A 175 9.67 -35.88 9.26
C PRO A 175 10.96 -35.07 9.12
N LYS A 176 11.87 -35.49 8.23
CA LYS A 176 13.17 -34.85 7.98
C LYS A 176 13.54 -34.91 6.51
N PHE A 177 13.94 -33.78 5.95
CA PHE A 177 14.59 -33.73 4.66
C PHE A 177 15.54 -32.55 4.56
N THR A 178 16.44 -32.61 3.59
CA THR A 178 17.41 -31.55 3.29
C THR A 178 17.40 -31.27 1.78
N VAL A 179 17.38 -30.01 1.42
CA VAL A 179 17.53 -29.53 0.03
C VAL A 179 18.72 -28.58 -0.01
N THR A 180 19.64 -28.83 -0.93
CA THR A 180 20.82 -27.98 -1.17
C THR A 180 20.67 -27.31 -2.54
N SER A 181 21.00 -26.04 -2.65
CA SER A 181 21.02 -25.34 -3.93
C SER A 181 22.12 -25.87 -4.86
N ASN A 182 21.93 -25.70 -6.17
CA ASN A 182 22.89 -26.20 -7.18
C ASN A 182 24.29 -25.59 -7.02
N ASP A 183 24.37 -24.33 -6.61
CA ASP A 183 25.61 -23.62 -6.34
C ASP A 183 26.21 -23.90 -4.94
N GLN A 184 25.55 -24.76 -4.14
CA GLN A 184 25.90 -25.13 -2.78
C GLN A 184 25.99 -23.94 -1.79
N LEU A 185 25.47 -22.76 -2.16
CA LEU A 185 25.46 -21.58 -1.30
C LEU A 185 24.37 -21.67 -0.20
N PHE A 186 23.30 -22.44 -0.44
CA PHE A 186 22.17 -22.59 0.47
C PHE A 186 21.89 -24.06 0.78
N GLN A 187 21.51 -24.30 2.02
CA GLN A 187 20.98 -25.58 2.47
C GLN A 187 19.75 -25.36 3.33
N PHE A 188 18.60 -25.89 2.89
CA PHE A 188 17.38 -25.93 3.67
C PHE A 188 17.25 -27.27 4.38
N GLN A 189 16.82 -27.23 5.64
CA GLN A 189 16.64 -28.41 6.48
C GLN A 189 15.26 -28.36 7.15
N LYS A 190 14.47 -29.40 6.97
CA LYS A 190 13.30 -29.68 7.80
C LYS A 190 13.69 -30.73 8.84
N ASN A 191 13.37 -30.48 10.10
CA ASN A 191 13.56 -31.40 11.21
C ASN A 191 12.30 -31.38 12.09
N TYR A 192 11.37 -32.29 11.80
CA TYR A 192 10.02 -32.29 12.35
C TYR A 192 9.29 -31.00 12.04
N ASP A 193 8.90 -30.23 13.06
CA ASP A 193 8.18 -28.96 12.93
C ASP A 193 9.11 -27.74 12.83
N LYS A 194 10.42 -27.97 12.79
CA LYS A 194 11.44 -26.92 12.69
C LYS A 194 12.02 -26.85 11.29
N TYR A 195 12.20 -25.63 10.81
CA TYR A 195 12.78 -25.35 9.51
C TYR A 195 14.01 -24.46 9.68
N PHE A 196 15.05 -24.77 8.93
CA PHE A 196 16.31 -24.03 8.99
C PHE A 196 16.80 -23.72 7.57
N ILE A 197 17.40 -22.58 7.39
CA ILE A 197 18.21 -22.26 6.22
C ILE A 197 19.64 -21.95 6.66
N GLN A 198 20.60 -22.57 5.99
CA GLN A 198 22.00 -22.31 6.16
C GLN A 198 22.56 -21.74 4.85
N PHE A 199 23.35 -20.66 4.93
CA PHE A 199 23.92 -20.02 3.76
C PHE A 199 25.35 -19.55 4.03
N GLY A 200 26.22 -19.59 2.99
CA GLY A 200 27.63 -19.24 3.09
C GLY A 200 28.49 -19.99 2.10
N LYS A 201 29.66 -19.46 1.78
CA LYS A 201 30.62 -20.08 0.82
C LYS A 201 31.37 -21.29 1.38
N GLN A 202 31.45 -21.42 2.69
CA GLN A 202 32.16 -22.52 3.36
C GLN A 202 31.35 -22.96 4.59
N LYS A 203 31.33 -24.25 4.86
CA LYS A 203 30.60 -24.82 6.02
C LYS A 203 31.03 -24.18 7.35
N LYS A 204 32.32 -23.77 7.50
CA LYS A 204 32.82 -23.17 8.74
C LYS A 204 32.42 -21.70 8.94
N SER A 205 32.04 -20.99 7.89
CA SER A 205 31.64 -19.59 7.91
C SER A 205 30.17 -19.38 7.50
N SER A 206 29.38 -20.45 7.52
CA SER A 206 27.96 -20.37 7.17
C SER A 206 27.12 -19.88 8.34
N ILE A 207 26.10 -19.08 8.01
CA ILE A 207 25.06 -18.63 8.95
C ILE A 207 23.90 -19.59 8.85
N LYS A 208 23.36 -20.01 10.01
CA LYS A 208 22.16 -20.86 10.10
C LYS A 208 21.05 -20.09 10.81
N VAL A 209 19.92 -19.95 10.12
CA VAL A 209 18.72 -19.25 10.63
C VAL A 209 17.60 -20.26 10.81
N GLU A 210 16.90 -20.24 11.95
CA GLU A 210 15.65 -20.96 12.16
C GLU A 210 14.49 -20.14 11.55
N LEU A 211 13.69 -20.77 10.71
CA LEU A 211 12.57 -20.13 10.02
C LEU A 211 11.30 -20.37 10.83
N THR A 212 10.93 -19.42 11.68
CA THR A 212 9.71 -19.50 12.48
C THR A 212 8.46 -19.32 11.63
N ASN A 213 7.40 -20.09 11.90
CA ASN A 213 6.13 -20.06 11.16
C ASN A 213 6.29 -20.17 9.62
N PHE A 214 7.25 -21.00 9.19
CA PHE A 214 7.65 -21.11 7.80
C PHE A 214 6.51 -21.57 6.87
N LYS A 215 6.26 -20.78 5.85
CA LYS A 215 5.49 -21.14 4.67
C LYS A 215 6.36 -20.93 3.43
N SER A 216 6.33 -21.88 2.49
CA SER A 216 7.24 -21.88 1.33
C SER A 216 7.06 -20.71 0.36
N GLY A 217 6.04 -19.88 0.53
CA GLY A 217 5.75 -18.69 -0.30
C GLY A 217 6.19 -17.38 0.32
N ASP A 218 6.22 -17.31 1.66
CA ASP A 218 6.36 -16.06 2.42
C ASP A 218 7.70 -15.34 2.21
N TRP A 219 8.74 -16.07 1.81
CA TRP A 219 10.05 -15.48 1.55
C TRP A 219 10.02 -14.33 0.53
N LEU A 220 9.09 -14.37 -0.43
CA LEU A 220 8.98 -13.33 -1.46
C LEU A 220 8.41 -12.03 -0.88
N GLU A 221 7.43 -12.14 0.02
CA GLU A 221 6.90 -11.02 0.78
C GLU A 221 7.99 -10.39 1.66
N TYR A 222 8.79 -11.21 2.34
CA TYR A 222 9.90 -10.78 3.19
C TYR A 222 11.02 -10.13 2.38
N TYR A 223 11.28 -10.64 1.17
CA TYR A 223 12.27 -10.03 0.28
C TYR A 223 11.82 -8.64 -0.21
N ILE A 224 10.54 -8.47 -0.58
CA ILE A 224 10.00 -7.16 -0.93
C ILE A 224 10.04 -6.20 0.27
N PHE A 225 9.66 -6.68 1.45
CA PHE A 225 9.78 -5.90 2.68
C PHE A 225 11.23 -5.43 2.92
N TYR A 226 12.21 -6.33 2.76
CA TYR A 226 13.64 -6.02 2.87
C TYR A 226 14.05 -4.92 1.87
N ILE A 227 13.69 -5.05 0.60
CA ILE A 227 14.01 -4.05 -0.44
C ILE A 227 13.43 -2.68 -0.07
N LEU A 228 12.15 -2.63 0.28
CA LEU A 228 11.48 -1.37 0.64
C LEU A 228 12.11 -0.73 1.88
N LYS A 229 12.38 -1.51 2.92
CA LYS A 229 12.92 -1.02 4.18
C LYS A 229 14.40 -0.65 4.09
N LYS A 230 15.26 -1.53 3.55
CA LYS A 230 16.71 -1.37 3.57
C LYS A 230 17.27 -0.63 2.38
N LYS A 231 16.67 -0.77 1.20
CA LYS A 231 17.19 -0.14 -0.02
C LYS A 231 16.51 1.19 -0.33
N GLN A 232 15.21 1.29 -0.07
CA GLN A 232 14.44 2.50 -0.37
C GLN A 232 14.18 3.35 0.87
N ASN A 233 14.57 2.90 2.07
CA ASN A 233 14.36 3.59 3.35
C ASN A 233 12.90 3.98 3.61
N LEU A 234 11.97 3.07 3.25
CA LEU A 234 10.54 3.22 3.46
C LEU A 234 10.09 2.45 4.70
N SER A 235 8.83 2.65 5.11
CA SER A 235 8.19 1.95 6.23
C SER A 235 7.08 1.03 5.74
N PRO A 236 7.41 -0.13 5.12
CA PRO A 236 6.41 -1.09 4.64
C PRO A 236 5.76 -1.85 5.79
N LEU A 237 4.55 -2.38 5.53
CA LEU A 237 3.88 -3.40 6.35
C LEU A 237 3.79 -4.70 5.54
N VAL A 238 3.82 -5.85 6.23
CA VAL A 238 3.79 -7.18 5.62
C VAL A 238 2.70 -8.05 6.25
N GLY A 239 2.00 -8.86 5.43
CA GLY A 239 0.93 -9.76 5.88
C GLY A 239 -0.17 -9.02 6.60
N VAL A 240 -0.74 -7.99 5.96
CA VAL A 240 -1.70 -7.08 6.58
C VAL A 240 -3.12 -7.56 6.33
N LYS A 241 -3.84 -7.84 7.42
CA LYS A 241 -5.28 -8.12 7.35
C LYS A 241 -6.07 -6.83 7.58
N LEU A 242 -6.91 -6.52 6.63
CA LEU A 242 -7.79 -5.37 6.64
C LEU A 242 -9.23 -5.80 6.83
N LYS A 243 -10.00 -4.95 7.50
CA LYS A 243 -11.44 -5.13 7.65
C LYS A 243 -12.16 -3.82 7.29
N ASN A 244 -13.20 -3.91 6.50
CA ASN A 244 -14.05 -2.78 6.22
C ASN A 244 -15.19 -2.64 7.26
N GLN A 245 -15.97 -1.58 7.18
CA GLN A 245 -17.10 -1.33 8.10
C GLN A 245 -18.20 -2.38 8.02
N GLU A 246 -18.30 -3.12 6.92
CA GLU A 246 -19.28 -4.19 6.71
C GLU A 246 -18.78 -5.55 7.22
N GLY A 247 -17.55 -5.60 7.76
CA GLY A 247 -16.93 -6.79 8.31
C GLY A 247 -16.24 -7.66 7.28
N VAL A 248 -16.09 -7.20 6.03
CA VAL A 248 -15.36 -7.94 4.99
C VAL A 248 -13.87 -7.85 5.25
N GLU A 249 -13.21 -9.01 5.32
CA GLU A 249 -11.78 -9.12 5.54
C GLU A 249 -11.02 -9.32 4.23
N ASN A 250 -9.85 -8.69 4.14
CA ASN A 250 -8.92 -8.82 3.02
C ASN A 250 -7.49 -8.94 3.56
N GLU A 251 -6.63 -9.68 2.87
CA GLU A 251 -5.22 -9.78 3.19
C GLU A 251 -4.39 -9.16 2.04
N ILE A 252 -3.41 -8.35 2.42
CA ILE A 252 -2.44 -7.74 1.49
C ILE A 252 -1.05 -8.21 1.89
N ASP A 253 -0.32 -8.78 0.93
CA ASP A 253 0.98 -9.41 1.19
C ASP A 253 2.00 -8.37 1.69
N VAL A 254 2.14 -7.23 0.99
CA VAL A 254 2.97 -6.09 1.44
C VAL A 254 2.30 -4.79 1.03
N MET A 255 2.40 -3.76 1.86
CA MET A 255 1.97 -2.41 1.53
C MET A 255 2.96 -1.35 2.01
N VAL A 256 3.01 -0.23 1.32
CA VAL A 256 3.86 0.90 1.67
C VAL A 256 3.25 2.22 1.20
N LEU A 257 3.36 3.23 2.04
CA LEU A 257 3.02 4.60 1.68
C LEU A 257 4.29 5.32 1.20
N LYS A 258 4.26 5.80 -0.05
CA LYS A 258 5.32 6.63 -0.62
C LYS A 258 4.68 7.81 -1.35
N ASP A 259 5.17 9.01 -1.09
CA ASP A 259 4.72 10.23 -1.76
C ASP A 259 3.19 10.43 -1.69
N TYR A 260 2.60 10.17 -0.52
CA TYR A 260 1.16 10.22 -0.26
C TYR A 260 0.32 9.22 -1.08
N ARG A 261 0.94 8.16 -1.63
CA ARG A 261 0.29 7.11 -2.42
C ARG A 261 0.46 5.78 -1.72
N LEU A 262 -0.62 5.07 -1.50
CA LEU A 262 -0.57 3.71 -0.96
C LEU A 262 -0.31 2.74 -2.11
N ASN A 263 0.81 2.03 -2.03
CA ASN A 263 1.20 0.99 -2.99
C ASN A 263 1.02 -0.36 -2.33
N ILE A 264 0.34 -1.27 -3.00
CA ILE A 264 0.07 -2.62 -2.52
C ILE A 264 0.71 -3.66 -3.42
N PHE A 265 1.24 -4.71 -2.80
CA PHE A 265 1.96 -5.78 -3.49
C PHE A 265 1.24 -7.10 -3.29
N SER A 266 1.12 -7.88 -4.36
CA SER A 266 0.77 -9.29 -4.30
C SER A 266 1.96 -10.13 -4.72
N CYS A 267 2.42 -11.02 -3.84
CA CYS A 267 3.66 -11.78 -3.95
C CYS A 267 3.35 -13.25 -4.26
N LYS A 268 3.69 -13.72 -5.45
CA LYS A 268 3.42 -15.10 -5.89
C LYS A 268 4.71 -15.82 -6.29
N SER A 269 5.16 -16.73 -5.44
CA SER A 269 6.37 -17.54 -5.69
C SER A 269 6.07 -18.83 -6.50
N GLY A 270 4.81 -19.14 -6.79
CA GLY A 270 4.38 -20.28 -7.58
C GLY A 270 4.52 -20.09 -9.10
N LYS A 271 4.51 -21.19 -9.88
CA LYS A 271 4.69 -21.19 -11.35
C LYS A 271 3.39 -21.00 -12.15
N LYS A 272 2.24 -20.84 -11.53
CA LYS A 272 0.95 -20.79 -12.25
C LYS A 272 0.61 -19.40 -12.73
N ASP A 273 0.26 -19.26 -14.01
CA ASP A 273 -0.40 -18.08 -14.55
C ASP A 273 -1.87 -18.08 -14.11
N ASN A 274 -2.17 -17.40 -13.03
CA ASN A 274 -3.53 -17.26 -12.53
C ASN A 274 -3.99 -15.80 -12.68
N GLN A 275 -4.79 -15.54 -13.72
CA GLN A 275 -5.30 -14.18 -13.96
C GLN A 275 -6.22 -13.69 -12.83
N PHE A 276 -6.80 -14.59 -12.03
CA PHE A 276 -7.62 -14.22 -10.89
C PHE A 276 -6.81 -13.40 -9.85
N ASP A 277 -5.52 -13.70 -9.67
CA ASP A 277 -4.65 -12.96 -8.76
C ASP A 277 -4.50 -11.48 -9.19
N LEU A 278 -4.51 -11.20 -10.50
CA LEU A 278 -4.48 -9.83 -11.02
C LEU A 278 -5.80 -9.09 -10.75
N TYR A 279 -6.95 -9.74 -10.95
CA TYR A 279 -8.25 -9.14 -10.66
C TYR A 279 -8.42 -8.87 -9.17
N GLN A 280 -7.98 -9.78 -8.32
CA GLN A 280 -8.01 -9.59 -6.88
C GLN A 280 -7.14 -8.38 -6.47
N LEU A 281 -5.91 -8.29 -7.00
CA LEU A 281 -5.01 -7.17 -6.73
C LEU A 281 -5.61 -5.84 -7.20
N GLU A 282 -6.19 -5.80 -8.40
CA GLU A 282 -6.84 -4.59 -8.92
C GLU A 282 -8.05 -4.18 -8.10
N THR A 283 -8.88 -5.14 -7.68
CA THR A 283 -10.01 -4.87 -6.78
C THR A 283 -9.50 -4.26 -5.47
N LEU A 284 -8.51 -4.87 -4.83
CA LEU A 284 -7.94 -4.35 -3.59
C LEU A 284 -7.32 -2.95 -3.79
N ARG A 285 -6.56 -2.74 -4.87
CA ARG A 285 -6.00 -1.44 -5.21
C ARG A 285 -7.09 -0.37 -5.33
N SER A 286 -8.15 -0.66 -6.07
CA SER A 286 -9.21 0.32 -6.35
C SER A 286 -9.95 0.76 -5.08
N ILE A 287 -10.15 -0.14 -4.12
CA ILE A 287 -10.89 0.13 -2.88
C ILE A 287 -10.01 0.66 -1.74
N THR A 288 -8.68 0.43 -1.76
CA THR A 288 -7.79 0.82 -0.66
C THR A 288 -6.79 1.92 -1.03
N SER A 289 -6.41 2.03 -2.31
CA SER A 289 -5.24 2.83 -2.71
C SER A 289 -5.60 4.08 -3.52
N GLY A 290 -6.88 4.32 -3.78
CA GLY A 290 -7.37 5.47 -4.52
C GLY A 290 -6.86 5.55 -5.96
N THR A 291 -6.96 6.74 -6.55
CA THR A 291 -6.65 6.97 -7.98
C THR A 291 -5.16 6.80 -8.30
N PHE A 292 -4.27 7.19 -7.38
CA PHE A 292 -2.83 7.28 -7.64
C PHE A 292 -2.02 6.12 -7.03
N GLY A 293 -2.64 5.27 -6.22
CA GLY A 293 -1.98 4.10 -5.65
C GLY A 293 -1.73 3.03 -6.71
N LYS A 294 -0.62 2.29 -6.57
CA LYS A 294 -0.22 1.24 -7.51
C LYS A 294 -0.52 -0.14 -6.95
N GLY A 295 -1.03 -1.03 -7.83
CA GLY A 295 -1.03 -2.47 -7.63
C GLY A 295 0.21 -3.07 -8.26
N ILE A 296 0.99 -3.83 -7.48
CA ILE A 296 2.26 -4.39 -7.92
C ILE A 296 2.22 -5.90 -7.72
N PHE A 297 2.29 -6.64 -8.82
CA PHE A 297 2.36 -8.09 -8.80
C PHE A 297 3.82 -8.54 -8.84
N VAL A 298 4.27 -9.18 -7.77
CA VAL A 298 5.66 -9.67 -7.65
C VAL A 298 5.70 -11.18 -7.84
N THR A 299 6.58 -11.64 -8.70
CA THR A 299 6.73 -13.06 -9.01
C THR A 299 8.17 -13.53 -9.05
N ALA A 300 8.39 -14.78 -8.64
CA ALA A 300 9.68 -15.46 -8.77
C ALA A 300 9.83 -16.19 -10.13
N ASN A 301 8.77 -16.28 -10.94
CA ASN A 301 8.73 -17.06 -12.17
C ASN A 301 8.37 -16.21 -13.39
N ARG A 302 8.65 -16.75 -14.57
CA ARG A 302 8.21 -16.13 -15.82
C ARG A 302 6.73 -16.41 -16.06
N HIS A 303 6.05 -15.44 -16.62
CA HIS A 303 4.64 -15.51 -17.00
C HIS A 303 4.47 -15.42 -18.51
N SER A 304 3.33 -15.90 -19.02
CA SER A 304 2.98 -15.82 -20.44
C SER A 304 2.72 -14.38 -20.87
N GLU A 305 2.89 -14.09 -22.17
CA GLU A 305 2.51 -12.78 -22.73
C GLU A 305 1.05 -12.43 -22.47
N LYS A 306 0.16 -13.42 -22.51
CA LYS A 306 -1.26 -13.24 -22.21
C LYS A 306 -1.48 -12.71 -20.79
N PHE A 307 -0.73 -13.22 -19.80
CA PHE A 307 -0.78 -12.75 -18.41
C PHE A 307 -0.24 -11.31 -18.30
N LEU A 308 0.90 -11.04 -18.94
CA LEU A 308 1.52 -9.70 -18.91
C LEU A 308 0.64 -8.64 -19.60
N ASN A 309 0.00 -8.99 -20.71
CA ASN A 309 -0.93 -8.10 -21.39
C ASN A 309 -2.15 -7.81 -20.50
N ARG A 310 -2.68 -8.81 -19.80
CA ARG A 310 -3.79 -8.60 -18.86
C ARG A 310 -3.37 -7.71 -17.69
N ALA A 311 -2.19 -7.89 -17.13
CA ALA A 311 -1.69 -7.00 -16.07
C ALA A 311 -1.59 -5.54 -16.54
N LYS A 312 -1.12 -5.33 -17.78
CA LYS A 312 -1.05 -3.99 -18.40
C LYS A 312 -2.43 -3.36 -18.59
N GLU A 313 -3.43 -4.12 -19.06
CA GLU A 313 -4.81 -3.65 -19.19
C GLU A 313 -5.41 -3.21 -17.84
N LEU A 314 -5.04 -3.89 -16.75
CA LEU A 314 -5.46 -3.59 -15.39
C LEU A 314 -4.57 -2.53 -14.71
N SER A 315 -3.60 -1.94 -15.42
CA SER A 315 -2.63 -1.00 -14.86
C SER A 315 -1.84 -1.55 -13.67
N ILE A 316 -1.61 -2.87 -13.65
CA ILE A 316 -0.80 -3.56 -12.65
C ILE A 316 0.64 -3.65 -13.13
N MET A 317 1.57 -3.18 -12.29
CA MET A 317 3.00 -3.37 -12.51
C MET A 317 3.38 -4.82 -12.19
N VAL A 318 4.04 -5.52 -13.11
CA VAL A 318 4.57 -6.87 -12.86
C VAL A 318 6.07 -6.80 -12.66
N ILE A 319 6.54 -7.32 -11.52
CA ILE A 319 7.95 -7.38 -11.16
C ILE A 319 8.35 -8.85 -11.07
N GLN A 320 9.25 -9.28 -11.95
CA GLN A 320 9.90 -10.58 -11.82
C GLN A 320 11.18 -10.44 -11.01
N VAL A 321 11.26 -11.16 -9.91
CA VAL A 321 12.46 -11.19 -9.06
C VAL A 321 13.59 -11.92 -9.77
N ASN A 322 14.73 -11.26 -9.85
CA ASN A 322 15.98 -11.80 -10.39
C ASN A 322 17.17 -11.31 -9.52
N ASN A 323 18.40 -11.56 -9.94
CA ASN A 323 19.60 -11.24 -9.15
C ASN A 323 19.79 -9.75 -8.80
N LYS A 324 19.08 -8.85 -9.47
CA LYS A 324 19.12 -7.40 -9.16
C LYS A 324 17.70 -6.84 -9.28
N LEU A 325 17.01 -6.76 -8.16
CA LEU A 325 15.71 -6.14 -8.12
C LEU A 325 15.85 -4.64 -7.85
N ASN A 326 15.65 -3.84 -8.90
CA ASN A 326 15.47 -2.40 -8.79
C ASN A 326 14.11 -2.05 -9.38
N PHE A 327 13.28 -1.40 -8.60
CA PHE A 327 12.02 -0.80 -9.06
C PHE A 327 11.80 0.51 -8.33
N ASP A 328 11.26 1.49 -9.03
CA ASP A 328 10.83 2.75 -8.46
C ASP A 328 9.31 2.75 -8.30
N LEU A 329 8.87 3.14 -7.11
CA LEU A 329 7.45 3.29 -6.76
C LEU A 329 6.92 4.63 -7.22
#